data_69ae1a9446b95ec3398c490d8c7835ed
#
_entry.id   69ae1a9446b95ec3398c490d8c7835ed
#
_cell.length_a   1.000
_cell.length_b   1.000
_cell.length_c   1.000
_cell.angle_alpha   90.00
_cell.angle_beta   90.00
_cell.angle_gamma   90.00
#
_symmetry.space_group_name_H-M   'P 1'
#
loop_
_entity.id
_entity.type
_entity.pdbx_description
1 polymer ?
#
loop_
_entity_poly.entity_id
_entity_poly.type
_entity_poly.pdbx_seq_one_letter_code
_entity_poly.pdbx_strand_id
1 'polypeptide(L)'
;EWYKHDNNANSLSHNNIKSLYYDAHREVLWIGTHMGGLNKMDLKTKRFTRYKSKEGDKNSLPSNIIRDIVPDKDQLLIATNIGVCLFHPESEKVERLFQEEPDKITYAGGLFIDHRKTLWIYGGGDGIFTYQPDSHKMTNYKHNHALEHSISSNSINRIYEDSRHRIWICSNDNGIDLYRYETDDFINFDEENNELASNCVYDVCELSPDKLLFTTDLGFSILDYPTQKFTNYNQENGVPLSAPNERSLYRTRQGEIFIGGIDGMISFEEKDIDYAPGDYTISPFRLLVNGQEINAGDQSHILKEDLGSTRKLILKANQSMFSIEYAISNYIPANKDQLEYFLDGFSNTWTSTRGQHTITYTNLNPGEYTLYVRLKNNHAHIPAHQLKIVILPPFYKTVWAYLSYILIIGAILYFLIRTYNNRIKLQESLKYEQKRTEDIEQLNQAKLRFFTNISHEFRTPLTLIIGQMEMLLQVRSFAPTIYTKILGVYKSSLQLRELITELLDFRKQE
;
A
#
# COMPACT_ATOMS: atom_id res chain seq x y z
N GLU A 1 -38.35 0.44 -39.07
CA GLU A 1 -38.32 -0.63 -40.10
C GLU A 1 -37.08 -1.51 -39.90
N TRP A 2 -37.25 -2.83 -40.21
CA TRP A 2 -36.15 -3.80 -40.12
C TRP A 2 -35.76 -4.23 -41.53
N TYR A 3 -34.47 -4.06 -41.88
CA TYR A 3 -33.92 -4.54 -43.15
C TYR A 3 -33.03 -5.74 -42.85
N LYS A 4 -33.41 -6.93 -43.36
CA LYS A 4 -32.68 -8.16 -43.23
C LYS A 4 -32.35 -8.78 -44.56
N HIS A 5 -31.32 -9.61 -44.57
CA HIS A 5 -31.02 -10.46 -45.68
C HIS A 5 -32.09 -11.55 -45.85
N ASP A 6 -32.61 -11.67 -47.07
CA ASP A 6 -33.46 -12.78 -47.52
C ASP A 6 -33.05 -13.20 -48.91
N ASN A 7 -33.77 -14.18 -49.52
CA ASN A 7 -33.52 -14.67 -50.87
C ASN A 7 -34.00 -13.70 -51.98
N ASN A 8 -34.66 -12.63 -51.63
CA ASN A 8 -35.08 -11.60 -52.57
C ASN A 8 -33.85 -10.72 -52.99
N ALA A 9 -33.68 -10.53 -54.29
CA ALA A 9 -32.60 -9.67 -54.78
C ALA A 9 -32.69 -8.21 -54.28
N ASN A 10 -33.90 -7.77 -53.91
CA ASN A 10 -34.17 -6.45 -53.32
C ASN A 10 -34.10 -6.42 -51.78
N SER A 11 -33.28 -7.28 -51.19
CA SER A 11 -33.00 -7.21 -49.75
C SER A 11 -31.50 -6.97 -49.49
N LEU A 12 -31.13 -6.79 -48.25
CA LEU A 12 -29.74 -6.67 -47.84
C LEU A 12 -28.94 -7.92 -48.23
N SER A 13 -27.70 -7.80 -48.66
CA SER A 13 -26.88 -8.91 -49.09
C SER A 13 -26.39 -9.85 -47.99
N HIS A 14 -26.29 -9.31 -46.72
CA HIS A 14 -25.84 -10.06 -45.53
C HIS A 14 -26.23 -9.26 -44.26
N ASN A 15 -26.55 -9.96 -43.15
CA ASN A 15 -27.00 -9.33 -41.91
C ASN A 15 -25.89 -8.72 -41.07
N ASN A 16 -24.63 -9.09 -41.29
CA ASN A 16 -23.49 -8.51 -40.54
C ASN A 16 -22.98 -7.27 -41.25
N ILE A 17 -23.34 -6.09 -40.75
CA ILE A 17 -22.97 -4.79 -41.25
C ILE A 17 -21.67 -4.34 -40.61
N LYS A 18 -20.75 -3.79 -41.39
CA LYS A 18 -19.45 -3.30 -40.96
C LYS A 18 -19.27 -1.79 -41.12
N SER A 19 -19.85 -1.21 -42.14
CA SER A 19 -19.73 0.21 -42.39
C SER A 19 -20.99 0.76 -43.06
N LEU A 20 -21.32 2.02 -42.74
CA LEU A 20 -22.45 2.75 -43.31
C LEU A 20 -21.95 4.13 -43.74
N TYR A 21 -22.33 4.52 -44.94
CA TYR A 21 -22.11 5.87 -45.43
C TYR A 21 -23.39 6.44 -46.05
N TYR A 22 -23.89 7.55 -45.51
CA TYR A 22 -25.04 8.27 -46.09
C TYR A 22 -24.55 9.31 -47.10
N ASP A 23 -24.85 9.08 -48.34
CA ASP A 23 -24.62 10.01 -49.44
C ASP A 23 -25.84 10.93 -49.58
N ALA A 24 -25.73 12.13 -49.00
CA ALA A 24 -26.81 13.11 -49.00
C ALA A 24 -27.08 13.68 -50.40
N HIS A 25 -26.06 13.71 -51.27
CA HIS A 25 -26.22 14.23 -52.64
C HIS A 25 -27.05 13.30 -53.53
N ARG A 26 -26.87 12.01 -53.38
CA ARG A 26 -27.59 10.97 -54.12
C ARG A 26 -28.81 10.42 -53.38
N GLU A 27 -29.03 10.83 -52.13
CA GLU A 27 -30.09 10.32 -51.22
C GLU A 27 -30.05 8.79 -51.10
N VAL A 28 -28.84 8.22 -50.99
CA VAL A 28 -28.63 6.78 -50.83
C VAL A 28 -27.82 6.46 -49.58
N LEU A 29 -28.06 5.28 -49.05
CA LEU A 29 -27.23 4.70 -47.98
C LEU A 29 -26.36 3.58 -48.57
N TRP A 30 -25.04 3.75 -48.48
CA TRP A 30 -24.05 2.73 -48.79
C TRP A 30 -23.80 1.87 -47.58
N ILE A 31 -23.84 0.53 -47.77
CA ILE A 31 -23.79 -0.43 -46.68
C ILE A 31 -22.71 -1.45 -47.01
N GLY A 32 -21.64 -1.46 -46.23
CA GLY A 32 -20.57 -2.45 -46.27
C GLY A 32 -20.91 -3.64 -45.39
N THR A 33 -20.85 -4.84 -45.95
CA THR A 33 -21.18 -6.09 -45.23
C THR A 33 -19.99 -7.02 -45.10
N HIS A 34 -20.06 -7.94 -44.11
CA HIS A 34 -19.03 -8.94 -43.86
C HIS A 34 -19.16 -10.08 -44.78
N MET A 35 -19.43 -10.30 -45.83
CA MET A 35 -19.48 -11.42 -46.81
C MET A 35 -20.44 -11.14 -47.94
N GLY A 36 -21.23 -10.10 -47.91
CA GLY A 36 -22.22 -9.80 -48.94
C GLY A 36 -21.79 -8.76 -49.97
N GLY A 37 -20.59 -8.15 -49.80
CA GLY A 37 -20.11 -7.07 -50.61
C GLY A 37 -20.70 -5.72 -50.21
N LEU A 38 -20.75 -4.77 -51.15
CA LEU A 38 -21.31 -3.44 -50.98
C LEU A 38 -22.78 -3.46 -51.39
N ASN A 39 -23.63 -2.78 -50.61
CA ASN A 39 -25.03 -2.53 -50.94
C ASN A 39 -25.26 -1.03 -51.06
N LYS A 40 -26.09 -0.62 -52.03
CA LYS A 40 -26.66 0.69 -52.20
C LYS A 40 -28.15 0.59 -51.89
N MET A 41 -28.62 1.32 -50.89
CA MET A 41 -30.04 1.45 -50.59
C MET A 41 -30.54 2.81 -50.99
N ASP A 42 -31.48 2.86 -51.91
CA ASP A 42 -32.21 4.08 -52.28
C ASP A 42 -33.21 4.42 -51.17
N LEU A 43 -33.07 5.59 -50.55
CA LEU A 43 -33.86 5.97 -49.36
C LEU A 43 -35.31 6.32 -49.69
N LYS A 44 -35.64 6.67 -50.93
CA LYS A 44 -37.01 6.94 -51.35
C LYS A 44 -37.77 5.66 -51.66
N THR A 45 -37.16 4.78 -52.45
CA THR A 45 -37.80 3.57 -52.90
C THR A 45 -37.57 2.34 -52.03
N LYS A 46 -36.63 2.45 -51.09
CA LYS A 46 -36.19 1.36 -50.19
C LYS A 46 -35.64 0.15 -50.93
N ARG A 47 -35.19 0.32 -52.16
CA ARG A 47 -34.61 -0.72 -53.02
C ARG A 47 -33.12 -0.88 -52.78
N PHE A 48 -32.66 -2.14 -52.82
CA PHE A 48 -31.26 -2.49 -52.66
C PHE A 48 -30.65 -2.85 -54.01
N THR A 49 -29.43 -2.36 -54.27
CA THR A 49 -28.54 -2.84 -55.35
C THR A 49 -27.32 -3.47 -54.68
N ARG A 50 -26.86 -4.62 -55.14
CA ARG A 50 -25.75 -5.36 -54.53
C ARG A 50 -24.56 -5.42 -55.47
N TYR A 51 -23.39 -5.00 -54.98
CA TYR A 51 -22.11 -5.08 -55.69
C TYR A 51 -21.25 -6.15 -55.02
N LYS A 52 -20.75 -7.12 -55.80
CA LYS A 52 -20.00 -8.25 -55.28
C LYS A 52 -18.68 -8.45 -56.01
N SER A 53 -17.73 -9.05 -55.39
CA SER A 53 -16.52 -9.57 -56.03
C SER A 53 -16.89 -10.67 -57.04
N LYS A 54 -16.29 -10.62 -58.23
CA LYS A 54 -16.41 -11.64 -59.26
C LYS A 54 -15.02 -12.16 -59.61
N GLU A 55 -14.86 -13.45 -59.61
CA GLU A 55 -13.58 -14.08 -59.93
C GLU A 55 -13.17 -13.77 -61.37
N GLY A 56 -11.90 -13.34 -61.56
CA GLY A 56 -11.37 -12.95 -62.86
C GLY A 56 -11.74 -11.56 -63.34
N ASP A 57 -12.71 -10.88 -62.73
CA ASP A 57 -13.12 -9.50 -63.10
C ASP A 57 -12.41 -8.44 -62.26
N LYS A 58 -11.40 -7.78 -62.87
CA LYS A 58 -10.63 -6.73 -62.19
C LYS A 58 -11.45 -5.47 -61.93
N ASN A 59 -12.58 -5.25 -62.61
CA ASN A 59 -13.46 -4.11 -62.37
C ASN A 59 -14.54 -4.39 -61.33
N SER A 60 -14.56 -5.57 -60.71
CA SER A 60 -15.39 -5.91 -59.57
C SER A 60 -14.67 -5.67 -58.26
N LEU A 61 -15.42 -5.61 -57.16
CA LEU A 61 -14.84 -5.49 -55.81
C LEU A 61 -13.73 -6.52 -55.62
N PRO A 62 -12.62 -6.16 -54.94
CA PRO A 62 -11.56 -7.12 -54.62
C PRO A 62 -12.05 -8.22 -53.71
N SER A 63 -12.98 -7.94 -52.80
CA SER A 63 -13.57 -8.88 -51.85
C SER A 63 -15.03 -8.57 -51.54
N ASN A 64 -15.76 -9.58 -51.07
CA ASN A 64 -17.10 -9.41 -50.48
C ASN A 64 -17.09 -9.01 -49.00
N ILE A 65 -15.92 -8.90 -48.38
CA ILE A 65 -15.75 -8.42 -46.99
C ILE A 65 -15.38 -6.94 -47.06
N ILE A 66 -16.37 -6.09 -46.85
CA ILE A 66 -16.18 -4.66 -46.76
C ILE A 66 -15.93 -4.29 -45.32
N ARG A 67 -14.88 -3.53 -45.08
CA ARG A 67 -14.48 -3.08 -43.75
C ARG A 67 -14.85 -1.64 -43.49
N ASP A 68 -14.62 -0.78 -44.48
CA ASP A 68 -14.91 0.66 -44.39
C ASP A 68 -15.29 1.27 -45.71
N ILE A 69 -16.03 2.39 -45.65
CA ILE A 69 -16.47 3.20 -46.81
C ILE A 69 -16.23 4.64 -46.46
N VAL A 70 -15.36 5.32 -47.23
CA VAL A 70 -15.03 6.73 -47.02
C VAL A 70 -15.26 7.49 -48.34
N PRO A 71 -15.99 8.61 -48.32
CA PRO A 71 -16.18 9.42 -49.54
C PRO A 71 -14.88 10.12 -49.92
N ASP A 72 -14.60 10.11 -51.22
CA ASP A 72 -13.59 10.97 -51.86
C ASP A 72 -14.20 11.67 -53.07
N LYS A 73 -14.62 12.90 -52.90
CA LYS A 73 -15.38 13.67 -53.92
C LYS A 73 -16.64 12.91 -54.32
N ASP A 74 -16.74 12.54 -55.60
CA ASP A 74 -17.87 11.79 -56.20
C ASP A 74 -17.68 10.28 -56.18
N GLN A 75 -16.61 9.80 -55.56
CA GLN A 75 -16.20 8.39 -55.50
C GLN A 75 -16.21 7.86 -54.05
N LEU A 76 -16.10 6.56 -53.90
CA LEU A 76 -15.99 5.90 -52.61
C LEU A 76 -14.69 5.13 -52.50
N LEU A 77 -13.87 5.47 -51.54
CA LEU A 77 -12.76 4.61 -51.09
C LEU A 77 -13.33 3.50 -50.22
N ILE A 78 -13.00 2.27 -50.57
CA ILE A 78 -13.50 1.07 -49.87
C ILE A 78 -12.34 0.26 -49.35
N ALA A 79 -12.33 0.05 -48.03
CA ALA A 79 -11.43 -0.91 -47.36
C ALA A 79 -11.99 -2.31 -47.43
N THR A 80 -11.16 -3.27 -47.77
CA THR A 80 -11.52 -4.69 -47.79
C THR A 80 -10.46 -5.52 -47.08
N ASN A 81 -10.77 -6.79 -46.79
CA ASN A 81 -9.80 -7.73 -46.23
C ASN A 81 -8.67 -8.15 -47.18
N ILE A 82 -8.65 -7.64 -48.41
CA ILE A 82 -7.57 -7.86 -49.39
C ILE A 82 -7.14 -6.56 -50.09
N GLY A 83 -7.12 -5.47 -49.34
CA GLY A 83 -6.65 -4.16 -49.81
C GLY A 83 -7.73 -3.10 -49.98
N VAL A 84 -7.41 -2.06 -50.73
CA VAL A 84 -8.22 -0.86 -50.95
C VAL A 84 -8.66 -0.77 -52.42
N CYS A 85 -9.87 -0.28 -52.65
CA CYS A 85 -10.32 0.05 -53.99
C CYS A 85 -11.11 1.37 -53.99
N LEU A 86 -11.15 1.98 -55.16
CA LEU A 86 -11.97 3.14 -55.49
C LEU A 86 -13.19 2.67 -56.27
N PHE A 87 -14.38 2.96 -55.76
CA PHE A 87 -15.65 2.64 -56.40
C PHE A 87 -16.24 3.93 -57.01
N HIS A 88 -16.64 3.85 -58.25
CA HIS A 88 -17.25 4.94 -59.01
C HIS A 88 -18.77 4.74 -59.09
N PRO A 89 -19.58 5.45 -58.28
CA PRO A 89 -21.03 5.23 -58.21
C PRO A 89 -21.79 5.39 -59.52
N GLU A 90 -21.33 6.28 -60.41
CA GLU A 90 -22.01 6.54 -61.70
C GLU A 90 -21.73 5.47 -62.76
N SER A 91 -20.52 4.98 -62.83
CA SER A 91 -20.10 3.96 -63.80
C SER A 91 -20.17 2.52 -63.23
N GLU A 92 -20.37 2.38 -61.92
CA GLU A 92 -20.36 1.13 -61.15
C GLU A 92 -19.05 0.36 -61.30
N LYS A 93 -17.96 1.01 -61.71
CA LYS A 93 -16.65 0.41 -61.89
C LYS A 93 -15.82 0.51 -60.60
N VAL A 94 -14.92 -0.45 -60.45
CA VAL A 94 -13.98 -0.55 -59.35
C VAL A 94 -12.56 -0.44 -59.88
N GLU A 95 -11.75 0.40 -59.26
CA GLU A 95 -10.30 0.46 -59.44
C GLU A 95 -9.61 -0.04 -58.19
N ARG A 96 -8.72 -1.04 -58.30
CA ARG A 96 -7.97 -1.56 -57.19
C ARG A 96 -6.71 -0.76 -56.98
N LEU A 97 -6.53 -0.23 -55.75
CA LEU A 97 -5.40 0.63 -55.40
C LEU A 97 -4.30 -0.18 -54.72
N PHE A 98 -3.05 0.30 -54.77
CA PHE A 98 -1.90 -0.22 -54.03
C PHE A 98 -1.67 -1.73 -54.20
N GLN A 99 -1.69 -2.21 -55.44
CA GLN A 99 -1.56 -3.63 -55.78
C GLN A 99 -0.13 -4.10 -56.01
N GLU A 100 0.80 -3.15 -56.23
CA GLU A 100 2.18 -3.44 -56.63
C GLU A 100 3.18 -3.03 -55.54
N GLU A 101 4.27 -3.77 -55.42
CA GLU A 101 5.37 -3.45 -54.54
C GLU A 101 6.12 -2.18 -54.99
N PRO A 102 6.68 -1.31 -54.08
CA PRO A 102 6.75 -1.54 -52.62
C PRO A 102 5.50 -1.17 -51.85
N ASP A 103 4.53 -0.49 -52.46
CA ASP A 103 3.38 0.17 -51.82
C ASP A 103 2.15 -0.76 -51.73
N LYS A 104 2.36 -2.05 -51.76
CA LYS A 104 1.28 -3.04 -51.76
C LYS A 104 0.60 -3.13 -50.42
N ILE A 105 -0.72 -2.95 -50.42
CA ILE A 105 -1.59 -3.10 -49.27
C ILE A 105 -2.44 -4.36 -49.44
N THR A 106 -2.21 -5.35 -48.61
CA THR A 106 -2.89 -6.65 -48.66
C THR A 106 -4.12 -6.74 -47.75
N TYR A 107 -4.30 -5.77 -46.84
CA TYR A 107 -5.42 -5.67 -45.94
C TYR A 107 -5.68 -4.22 -45.57
N ALA A 108 -6.94 -3.82 -45.48
CA ALA A 108 -7.34 -2.54 -44.92
C ALA A 108 -8.53 -2.78 -43.98
N GLY A 109 -8.36 -2.47 -42.71
CA GLY A 109 -9.39 -2.50 -41.69
C GLY A 109 -10.20 -1.20 -41.66
N GLY A 110 -9.56 -0.08 -41.97
CA GLY A 110 -10.17 1.24 -42.04
C GLY A 110 -9.42 2.23 -42.88
N LEU A 111 -10.14 3.31 -43.23
CA LEU A 111 -9.65 4.42 -44.02
C LEU A 111 -10.02 5.74 -43.36
N PHE A 112 -9.15 6.72 -43.48
CA PHE A 112 -9.42 8.07 -43.03
C PHE A 112 -8.72 9.08 -43.98
N ILE A 113 -9.36 10.19 -44.31
CA ILE A 113 -8.75 11.29 -45.09
C ILE A 113 -8.70 12.51 -44.19
N ASP A 114 -7.49 13.03 -43.91
CA ASP A 114 -7.30 14.21 -43.08
C ASP A 114 -7.52 15.53 -43.85
N HIS A 115 -7.48 16.66 -43.13
CA HIS A 115 -7.63 17.99 -43.71
C HIS A 115 -6.54 18.33 -44.76
N ARG A 116 -5.38 17.65 -44.72
CA ARG A 116 -4.27 17.78 -45.68
C ARG A 116 -4.43 16.89 -46.91
N LYS A 117 -5.56 16.17 -47.00
CA LYS A 117 -5.84 15.15 -48.04
C LYS A 117 -4.95 13.94 -48.03
N THR A 118 -4.27 13.69 -46.91
CA THR A 118 -3.53 12.44 -46.70
C THR A 118 -4.52 11.30 -46.44
N LEU A 119 -4.41 10.22 -47.19
CA LEU A 119 -5.17 9.00 -46.94
C LEU A 119 -4.42 8.16 -45.91
N TRP A 120 -5.08 7.86 -44.81
CA TRP A 120 -4.62 6.96 -43.75
C TRP A 120 -5.31 5.61 -43.92
N ILE A 121 -4.51 4.54 -43.95
CA ILE A 121 -4.96 3.16 -44.13
C ILE A 121 -4.45 2.33 -42.95
N TYR A 122 -5.32 1.63 -42.24
CA TYR A 122 -4.97 0.97 -40.98
C TYR A 122 -5.75 -0.34 -40.73
N GLY A 123 -5.41 -1.09 -39.69
CA GLY A 123 -6.19 -2.19 -39.16
C GLY A 123 -5.79 -3.59 -39.61
N GLY A 124 -4.57 -3.82 -40.05
CA GLY A 124 -4.09 -5.14 -40.47
C GLY A 124 -3.00 -5.74 -39.61
N GLY A 125 -2.64 -5.05 -38.51
CA GLY A 125 -1.46 -5.45 -37.72
C GLY A 125 -0.13 -4.97 -38.32
N ASP A 126 -0.20 -4.27 -39.46
CA ASP A 126 0.96 -3.71 -40.15
C ASP A 126 1.25 -2.24 -39.77
N GLY A 127 0.57 -1.72 -38.75
CA GLY A 127 0.63 -0.32 -38.35
C GLY A 127 -0.28 0.55 -39.24
N ILE A 128 0.19 1.76 -39.58
CA ILE A 128 -0.54 2.73 -40.34
C ILE A 128 0.25 3.07 -41.62
N PHE A 129 -0.44 2.97 -42.77
CA PHE A 129 0.06 3.51 -44.01
C PHE A 129 -0.58 4.86 -44.26
N THR A 130 0.22 5.85 -44.63
CA THR A 130 -0.26 7.16 -45.13
C THR A 130 0.13 7.33 -46.58
N TYR A 131 -0.82 7.82 -47.40
CA TYR A 131 -0.60 8.12 -48.80
C TYR A 131 -0.97 9.57 -49.09
N GLN A 132 -0.03 10.27 -49.66
CA GLN A 132 -0.21 11.68 -50.12
C GLN A 132 -0.45 11.70 -51.61
N PRO A 133 -1.67 11.99 -52.09
CA PRO A 133 -2.00 11.95 -53.54
C PRO A 133 -1.15 12.87 -54.41
N ASP A 134 -0.84 14.08 -53.92
CA ASP A 134 -0.10 15.09 -54.69
C ASP A 134 1.37 14.69 -54.95
N SER A 135 2.01 14.03 -54.01
CA SER A 135 3.41 13.60 -54.10
C SER A 135 3.59 12.12 -54.44
N HIS A 136 2.51 11.36 -54.49
CA HIS A 136 2.51 9.89 -54.58
C HIS A 136 3.39 9.22 -53.54
N LYS A 137 3.61 9.87 -52.35
CA LYS A 137 4.44 9.35 -51.28
C LYS A 137 3.62 8.47 -50.34
N MET A 138 4.10 7.28 -50.12
CA MET A 138 3.60 6.37 -49.06
C MET A 138 4.59 6.31 -47.92
N THR A 139 4.08 6.34 -46.70
CA THR A 139 4.85 6.16 -45.47
C THR A 139 4.17 5.10 -44.59
N ASN A 140 4.94 4.24 -43.96
CA ASN A 140 4.42 3.25 -43.01
C ASN A 140 4.93 3.52 -41.62
N TYR A 141 4.03 3.83 -40.69
CA TYR A 141 4.31 3.96 -39.24
C TYR A 141 4.06 2.66 -38.57
N LYS A 142 5.11 2.10 -37.93
CA LYS A 142 5.07 0.87 -37.14
C LYS A 142 5.54 1.10 -35.73
N HIS A 143 4.97 0.34 -34.81
CA HIS A 143 5.48 0.31 -33.45
C HIS A 143 6.93 -0.15 -33.42
N ASN A 144 7.76 0.59 -32.68
CA ASN A 144 9.18 0.29 -32.51
C ASN A 144 9.60 0.58 -31.07
N HIS A 145 9.85 -0.46 -30.29
CA HIS A 145 10.31 -0.35 -28.90
C HIS A 145 11.59 0.48 -28.69
N ALA A 146 12.40 0.67 -29.74
CA ALA A 146 13.62 1.47 -29.64
C ALA A 146 13.40 2.97 -29.82
N LEU A 147 12.20 3.38 -30.23
CA LEU A 147 11.83 4.78 -30.47
C LEU A 147 10.73 5.20 -29.50
N GLU A 148 11.05 6.11 -28.60
CA GLU A 148 10.16 6.60 -27.53
C GLU A 148 8.83 7.19 -28.06
N HIS A 149 8.85 7.77 -29.24
CA HIS A 149 7.69 8.42 -29.86
C HIS A 149 7.22 7.71 -31.13
N SER A 150 7.45 6.41 -31.26
CA SER A 150 6.78 5.61 -32.29
C SER A 150 5.31 5.41 -31.93
N ILE A 151 4.49 5.05 -32.92
CA ILE A 151 3.11 4.61 -32.64
C ILE A 151 3.13 3.48 -31.60
N SER A 152 2.19 3.49 -30.66
CA SER A 152 2.18 2.57 -29.50
C SER A 152 1.81 1.14 -29.88
N SER A 153 1.02 0.95 -30.96
CA SER A 153 0.56 -0.35 -31.44
C SER A 153 0.52 -0.41 -32.97
N ASN A 154 0.65 -1.63 -33.52
CA ASN A 154 0.38 -1.90 -34.93
C ASN A 154 -1.09 -2.28 -35.19
N SER A 155 -1.88 -2.53 -34.14
CA SER A 155 -3.28 -2.92 -34.22
C SER A 155 -4.20 -1.73 -33.99
N ILE A 156 -4.65 -1.08 -35.06
CA ILE A 156 -5.40 0.16 -34.99
C ILE A 156 -6.88 -0.09 -35.30
N ASN A 157 -7.76 0.41 -34.42
CA ASN A 157 -9.21 0.29 -34.52
C ASN A 157 -9.82 1.52 -35.22
N ARG A 158 -9.34 2.72 -34.90
CA ARG A 158 -9.89 3.97 -35.44
C ARG A 158 -8.83 5.07 -35.58
N ILE A 159 -8.97 5.89 -36.64
CA ILE A 159 -8.30 7.17 -36.77
C ILE A 159 -9.37 8.26 -36.90
N TYR A 160 -9.18 9.37 -36.20
CA TYR A 160 -10.14 10.47 -36.14
C TYR A 160 -9.40 11.81 -36.08
N GLU A 161 -9.91 12.78 -36.79
CA GLU A 161 -9.46 14.18 -36.76
C GLU A 161 -10.48 15.05 -36.05
N ASP A 162 -10.04 15.75 -35.01
CA ASP A 162 -10.89 16.66 -34.25
C ASP A 162 -10.98 18.06 -34.95
N SER A 163 -11.83 18.94 -34.40
CA SER A 163 -12.06 20.28 -34.97
C SER A 163 -10.82 21.18 -34.92
N ARG A 164 -9.76 20.82 -34.19
CA ARG A 164 -8.45 21.50 -34.14
C ARG A 164 -7.41 20.85 -35.04
N HIS A 165 -7.82 19.93 -35.90
CA HIS A 165 -6.94 19.18 -36.81
C HIS A 165 -5.93 18.29 -36.10
N ARG A 166 -6.22 17.82 -34.88
CA ARG A 166 -5.42 16.83 -34.19
C ARG A 166 -5.87 15.43 -34.63
N ILE A 167 -4.92 14.57 -34.95
CA ILE A 167 -5.18 13.20 -35.37
C ILE A 167 -5.06 12.26 -34.16
N TRP A 168 -6.17 11.67 -33.78
CA TRP A 168 -6.31 10.72 -32.71
C TRP A 168 -6.37 9.30 -33.29
N ILE A 169 -5.62 8.37 -32.68
CA ILE A 169 -5.46 7.00 -33.15
C ILE A 169 -5.80 6.08 -31.98
N CYS A 170 -6.85 5.29 -32.12
CA CYS A 170 -7.30 4.34 -31.13
C CYS A 170 -6.70 2.98 -31.44
N SER A 171 -5.99 2.38 -30.50
CA SER A 171 -5.39 1.05 -30.63
C SER A 171 -6.20 -0.05 -29.93
N ASN A 172 -5.94 -1.28 -30.29
CA ASN A 172 -6.61 -2.44 -29.70
C ASN A 172 -5.99 -2.88 -28.37
N ASP A 173 -4.78 -2.42 -28.05
CA ASP A 173 -3.97 -3.00 -26.98
C ASP A 173 -3.08 -2.01 -26.20
N ASN A 174 -2.85 -0.80 -26.73
CA ASN A 174 -1.92 0.17 -26.14
C ASN A 174 -2.49 1.61 -26.05
N GLY A 175 -3.81 1.74 -25.89
CA GLY A 175 -4.47 3.01 -25.63
C GLY A 175 -4.64 3.88 -26.86
N ILE A 176 -4.30 5.15 -26.73
CA ILE A 176 -4.57 6.21 -27.70
C ILE A 176 -3.27 6.90 -28.07
N ASP A 177 -3.01 7.10 -29.35
CA ASP A 177 -1.91 7.94 -29.84
C ASP A 177 -2.45 9.25 -30.41
N LEU A 178 -1.77 10.33 -30.11
CA LEU A 178 -1.94 11.63 -30.73
C LEU A 178 -0.77 11.89 -31.69
N TYR A 179 -1.06 11.97 -33.00
CA TYR A 179 -0.05 12.28 -34.01
C TYR A 179 0.30 13.76 -33.99
N ARG A 180 1.58 14.09 -34.03
CA ARG A 180 2.12 15.44 -34.10
C ARG A 180 2.68 15.74 -35.49
N TYR A 181 2.04 16.63 -36.20
CA TYR A 181 2.47 17.01 -37.57
C TYR A 181 3.85 17.70 -37.64
N GLU A 182 4.23 18.42 -36.58
CA GLU A 182 5.47 19.21 -36.53
C GLU A 182 6.72 18.32 -36.40
N THR A 183 6.62 17.24 -35.67
CA THR A 183 7.73 16.34 -35.40
C THR A 183 7.63 15.00 -36.11
N ASP A 184 6.48 14.74 -36.76
CA ASP A 184 6.17 13.46 -37.44
C ASP A 184 6.30 12.25 -36.52
N ASP A 185 5.72 12.37 -35.30
CA ASP A 185 5.80 11.37 -34.23
C ASP A 185 4.48 11.31 -33.43
N PHE A 186 4.47 10.51 -32.34
CA PHE A 186 3.27 10.20 -31.57
C PHE A 186 3.45 10.47 -30.08
N ILE A 187 2.37 10.88 -29.40
CA ILE A 187 2.25 10.90 -27.93
C ILE A 187 1.21 9.87 -27.55
N ASN A 188 1.56 8.96 -26.63
CA ASN A 188 0.67 7.90 -26.15
C ASN A 188 -0.05 8.30 -24.85
N PHE A 189 -1.32 7.87 -24.75
CA PHE A 189 -2.17 7.93 -23.55
C PHE A 189 -2.65 6.52 -23.25
N ASP A 190 -2.36 6.02 -22.05
CA ASP A 190 -2.63 4.65 -21.61
C ASP A 190 -3.22 4.57 -20.20
N GLU A 191 -3.50 3.36 -19.73
CA GLU A 191 -4.01 3.11 -18.38
C GLU A 191 -3.02 3.51 -17.27
N GLU A 192 -1.73 3.27 -17.47
CA GLU A 192 -0.72 3.44 -16.44
C GLU A 192 -0.35 4.91 -16.23
N ASN A 193 -0.22 5.65 -17.33
CA ASN A 193 0.31 7.01 -17.30
C ASN A 193 -0.78 8.09 -17.24
N ASN A 194 -1.98 7.79 -17.76
CA ASN A 194 -3.02 8.80 -17.94
C ASN A 194 -4.37 8.46 -17.31
N GLU A 195 -4.48 7.33 -16.59
CA GLU A 195 -5.74 6.87 -15.97
C GLU A 195 -6.86 6.59 -17.01
N LEU A 196 -6.53 6.17 -18.23
CA LEU A 196 -7.48 5.69 -19.22
C LEU A 196 -8.18 4.43 -18.69
N ALA A 197 -9.47 4.21 -18.97
CA ALA A 197 -10.21 3.06 -18.44
C ALA A 197 -9.66 1.71 -18.91
N SER A 198 -9.22 1.65 -20.16
CA SER A 198 -8.62 0.45 -20.77
C SER A 198 -7.75 0.83 -21.96
N ASN A 199 -6.68 0.07 -22.19
CA ASN A 199 -5.83 0.20 -23.36
C ASN A 199 -6.47 -0.34 -24.65
N CYS A 200 -7.62 -1.03 -24.56
CA CYS A 200 -8.41 -1.45 -25.72
C CYS A 200 -9.43 -0.36 -26.09
N VAL A 201 -9.10 0.48 -27.07
CA VAL A 201 -9.92 1.62 -27.48
C VAL A 201 -10.51 1.38 -28.87
N TYR A 202 -11.85 1.45 -28.98
CA TYR A 202 -12.57 1.08 -30.21
C TYR A 202 -12.90 2.24 -31.12
N ASP A 203 -13.33 3.38 -30.57
CA ASP A 203 -13.79 4.52 -31.35
C ASP A 203 -13.63 5.84 -30.60
N VAL A 204 -13.76 6.96 -31.29
CA VAL A 204 -13.63 8.29 -30.72
C VAL A 204 -14.58 9.28 -31.37
N CYS A 205 -15.13 10.22 -30.60
CA CYS A 205 -15.80 11.39 -31.11
C CYS A 205 -15.45 12.63 -30.27
N GLU A 206 -15.48 13.80 -30.93
CA GLU A 206 -15.33 15.09 -30.26
C GLU A 206 -16.65 15.51 -29.62
N LEU A 207 -16.64 15.85 -28.33
CA LEU A 207 -17.75 16.46 -27.59
C LEU A 207 -17.69 18.00 -27.73
N SER A 208 -16.52 18.55 -27.53
CA SER A 208 -16.18 19.98 -27.76
C SER A 208 -14.70 20.09 -28.14
N PRO A 209 -14.18 21.22 -28.57
CA PRO A 209 -12.81 21.35 -29.08
C PRO A 209 -11.69 20.89 -28.15
N ASP A 210 -11.96 20.67 -26.88
CA ASP A 210 -11.00 20.22 -25.89
C ASP A 210 -11.47 18.98 -25.11
N LYS A 211 -12.65 18.44 -25.45
CA LYS A 211 -13.19 17.22 -24.84
C LYS A 211 -13.45 16.16 -25.90
N LEU A 212 -12.89 14.98 -25.70
CA LEU A 212 -13.08 13.82 -26.59
C LEU A 212 -13.61 12.63 -25.78
N LEU A 213 -14.56 11.92 -26.38
CA LEU A 213 -15.09 10.67 -25.84
C LEU A 213 -14.46 9.51 -26.61
N PHE A 214 -13.88 8.55 -25.87
CA PHE A 214 -13.30 7.32 -26.38
C PHE A 214 -14.08 6.13 -25.84
N THR A 215 -14.52 5.23 -26.72
CA THR A 215 -15.14 3.96 -26.28
C THR A 215 -14.06 2.90 -26.06
N THR A 216 -14.17 2.14 -24.97
CA THR A 216 -13.24 1.08 -24.58
C THR A 216 -14.01 -0.21 -24.32
N ASP A 217 -13.33 -1.34 -24.13
CA ASP A 217 -13.97 -2.59 -23.74
C ASP A 217 -14.62 -2.55 -22.34
N LEU A 218 -14.25 -1.58 -21.50
CA LEU A 218 -14.82 -1.36 -20.16
C LEU A 218 -15.90 -0.26 -20.11
N GLY A 219 -16.29 0.33 -21.25
CA GLY A 219 -17.25 1.44 -21.32
C GLY A 219 -16.76 2.59 -22.17
N PHE A 220 -16.70 3.81 -21.63
CA PHE A 220 -16.12 4.95 -22.33
C PHE A 220 -15.36 5.88 -21.38
N SER A 221 -14.37 6.58 -21.94
CA SER A 221 -13.56 7.58 -21.24
C SER A 221 -13.68 8.94 -21.91
N ILE A 222 -13.77 10.01 -21.14
CA ILE A 222 -13.78 11.38 -21.65
C ILE A 222 -12.47 12.03 -21.28
N LEU A 223 -11.71 12.45 -22.28
CA LEU A 223 -10.49 13.23 -22.13
C LEU A 223 -10.82 14.73 -22.08
N ASP A 224 -10.39 15.39 -21.04
CA ASP A 224 -10.21 16.85 -21.00
C ASP A 224 -8.76 17.14 -21.43
N TYR A 225 -8.58 17.58 -22.67
CA TYR A 225 -7.24 17.72 -23.26
C TYR A 225 -6.35 18.76 -22.56
N PRO A 226 -6.84 19.96 -22.16
CA PRO A 226 -6.02 20.94 -21.44
C PRO A 226 -5.44 20.42 -20.12
N THR A 227 -6.18 19.59 -19.41
CA THR A 227 -5.73 19.00 -18.14
C THR A 227 -5.09 17.63 -18.30
N GLN A 228 -5.19 17.03 -19.49
CA GLN A 228 -4.76 15.66 -19.84
C GLN A 228 -5.34 14.60 -18.90
N LYS A 229 -6.57 14.81 -18.41
CA LYS A 229 -7.25 13.91 -17.49
C LYS A 229 -8.38 13.17 -18.16
N PHE A 230 -8.49 11.88 -17.85
CA PHE A 230 -9.61 11.05 -18.24
C PHE A 230 -10.64 10.97 -17.12
N THR A 231 -11.92 10.96 -17.50
CA THR A 231 -13.04 10.58 -16.64
C THR A 231 -13.69 9.35 -17.24
N ASN A 232 -13.73 8.26 -16.48
CA ASN A 232 -14.15 6.94 -16.95
C ASN A 232 -15.58 6.63 -16.56
N TYR A 233 -16.35 6.06 -17.49
CA TYR A 233 -17.75 5.69 -17.36
C TYR A 233 -17.96 4.23 -17.78
N ASN A 234 -18.49 3.40 -16.87
CA ASN A 234 -18.73 1.98 -17.08
C ASN A 234 -20.07 1.54 -16.45
N GLN A 235 -20.36 0.25 -16.40
CA GLN A 235 -21.56 -0.27 -15.76
C GLN A 235 -21.67 0.10 -14.27
N GLU A 236 -20.55 0.15 -13.57
CA GLU A 236 -20.50 0.57 -12.16
C GLU A 236 -20.90 2.05 -12.01
N ASN A 237 -20.68 2.84 -13.06
CA ASN A 237 -21.07 4.25 -13.13
C ASN A 237 -22.47 4.47 -13.71
N GLY A 238 -23.27 3.41 -13.84
CA GLY A 238 -24.64 3.49 -14.32
C GLY A 238 -24.78 3.52 -15.85
N VAL A 239 -23.71 3.28 -16.61
CA VAL A 239 -23.78 3.10 -18.06
C VAL A 239 -24.31 1.70 -18.37
N PRO A 240 -25.53 1.54 -18.92
CA PRO A 240 -26.15 0.25 -19.12
C PRO A 240 -25.62 -0.44 -20.41
N LEU A 241 -24.30 -0.45 -20.60
CA LEU A 241 -23.63 -1.04 -21.77
C LEU A 241 -22.40 -1.81 -21.28
N SER A 242 -22.37 -3.12 -21.52
CA SER A 242 -21.30 -3.98 -20.99
C SER A 242 -20.02 -3.89 -21.81
N ALA A 243 -20.14 -3.87 -23.14
CA ALA A 243 -19.00 -3.77 -24.05
C ALA A 243 -19.41 -3.07 -25.34
N PRO A 244 -18.91 -1.84 -25.59
CA PRO A 244 -19.04 -1.18 -26.89
C PRO A 244 -18.46 -2.03 -28.02
N ASN A 245 -19.05 -1.91 -29.21
CA ASN A 245 -18.51 -2.53 -30.41
C ASN A 245 -17.55 -1.56 -31.13
N GLU A 246 -16.64 -2.14 -31.91
CA GLU A 246 -15.79 -1.34 -32.80
C GLU A 246 -16.65 -0.48 -33.73
N ARG A 247 -16.29 0.79 -33.90
CA ARG A 247 -16.95 1.75 -34.82
C ARG A 247 -18.45 1.88 -34.62
N SER A 248 -18.91 1.79 -33.41
CA SER A 248 -20.33 1.89 -33.04
C SER A 248 -20.66 3.18 -32.33
N LEU A 249 -19.75 4.14 -32.33
CA LEU A 249 -19.91 5.46 -31.76
C LEU A 249 -20.35 6.45 -32.87
N TYR A 250 -21.43 7.18 -32.62
CA TYR A 250 -21.90 8.22 -33.50
C TYR A 250 -22.46 9.42 -32.71
N ARG A 251 -22.01 10.61 -33.04
CA ARG A 251 -22.54 11.85 -32.48
C ARG A 251 -23.33 12.61 -33.59
N THR A 252 -24.58 12.92 -33.29
CA THR A 252 -25.43 13.69 -34.20
C THR A 252 -25.00 15.15 -34.23
N ARG A 253 -25.49 15.87 -35.25
CA ARG A 253 -25.28 17.33 -35.33
C ARG A 253 -25.95 18.11 -34.21
N GLN A 254 -26.98 17.53 -33.57
CA GLN A 254 -27.68 18.09 -32.43
C GLN A 254 -26.95 17.83 -31.11
N GLY A 255 -25.91 16.99 -31.12
CA GLY A 255 -25.11 16.68 -29.95
C GLY A 255 -25.49 15.38 -29.22
N GLU A 256 -26.54 14.66 -29.68
CA GLU A 256 -26.89 13.35 -29.16
C GLU A 256 -25.83 12.30 -29.56
N ILE A 257 -25.40 11.49 -28.60
CA ILE A 257 -24.34 10.49 -28.76
C ILE A 257 -25.00 9.11 -28.71
N PHE A 258 -24.66 8.26 -29.67
CA PHE A 258 -25.07 6.87 -29.72
C PHE A 258 -23.86 5.96 -29.60
N ILE A 259 -23.95 4.98 -28.71
CA ILE A 259 -22.92 3.92 -28.54
C ILE A 259 -23.61 2.57 -28.67
N GLY A 260 -23.22 1.79 -29.68
CA GLY A 260 -23.66 0.41 -29.84
C GLY A 260 -22.76 -0.57 -29.11
N GLY A 261 -23.34 -1.61 -28.53
CA GLY A 261 -22.61 -2.66 -27.83
C GLY A 261 -23.24 -4.04 -27.98
N ILE A 262 -22.71 -5.00 -27.28
CA ILE A 262 -23.18 -6.41 -27.33
C ILE A 262 -24.64 -6.51 -26.88
N ASP A 263 -25.02 -5.75 -25.85
CA ASP A 263 -26.34 -5.82 -25.22
C ASP A 263 -27.37 -4.87 -25.83
N GLY A 264 -26.96 -4.07 -26.82
CA GLY A 264 -27.85 -3.11 -27.47
C GLY A 264 -27.16 -1.80 -27.78
N MET A 265 -27.92 -0.69 -27.68
CA MET A 265 -27.44 0.64 -27.94
C MET A 265 -27.92 1.60 -26.87
N ILE A 266 -27.04 2.48 -26.42
CA ILE A 266 -27.40 3.61 -25.56
C ILE A 266 -27.38 4.91 -26.34
N SER A 267 -28.19 5.88 -25.92
CA SER A 267 -28.08 7.27 -26.37
C SER A 267 -28.14 8.23 -25.18
N PHE A 268 -27.40 9.32 -25.28
CA PHE A 268 -27.33 10.38 -24.27
C PHE A 268 -26.81 11.68 -24.88
N GLU A 269 -26.98 12.78 -24.17
CA GLU A 269 -26.35 14.06 -24.51
C GLU A 269 -25.22 14.38 -23.52
N GLU A 270 -24.29 15.28 -23.87
CA GLU A 270 -23.18 15.67 -22.99
C GLU A 270 -23.66 16.17 -21.63
N LYS A 271 -24.79 16.87 -21.56
CA LYS A 271 -25.40 17.33 -20.30
C LYS A 271 -25.81 16.19 -19.36
N ASP A 272 -26.07 15.00 -19.89
CA ASP A 272 -26.44 13.83 -19.08
C ASP A 272 -25.24 13.18 -18.41
N ILE A 273 -24.02 13.53 -18.87
CA ILE A 273 -22.75 13.06 -18.35
C ILE A 273 -22.19 14.03 -17.29
N ASP A 274 -22.43 15.34 -17.45
CA ASP A 274 -22.01 16.38 -16.51
C ASP A 274 -22.85 16.29 -15.22
N TYR A 275 -22.62 15.20 -14.50
CA TYR A 275 -23.24 14.98 -13.21
C TYR A 275 -22.49 15.83 -12.17
N ALA A 276 -23.06 16.97 -11.80
CA ALA A 276 -22.64 17.68 -10.60
C ALA A 276 -22.84 16.71 -9.41
N PRO A 277 -21.79 16.34 -8.65
CA PRO A 277 -22.00 15.53 -7.47
C PRO A 277 -22.98 16.29 -6.57
N GLY A 278 -24.17 15.73 -6.38
CA GLY A 278 -25.12 16.22 -5.40
C GLY A 278 -24.48 16.21 -4.00
N ASP A 279 -25.17 16.81 -3.04
CA ASP A 279 -24.75 16.75 -1.64
C ASP A 279 -24.56 15.28 -1.24
N TYR A 280 -23.36 14.93 -0.80
CA TYR A 280 -23.06 13.60 -0.29
C TYR A 280 -22.41 13.70 1.09
N THR A 281 -22.59 12.67 1.88
CA THR A 281 -21.90 12.52 3.17
C THR A 281 -20.98 11.32 3.12
N ILE A 282 -19.80 11.47 3.70
CA ILE A 282 -18.85 10.38 3.91
C ILE A 282 -18.99 9.98 5.38
N SER A 283 -19.37 8.73 5.64
CA SER A 283 -19.56 8.23 7.01
C SER A 283 -18.84 6.91 7.21
N PRO A 284 -18.11 6.74 8.32
CA PRO A 284 -17.59 5.44 8.71
C PRO A 284 -18.76 4.56 9.17
N PHE A 285 -18.83 3.30 8.72
CA PHE A 285 -19.93 2.40 9.08
C PHE A 285 -19.48 1.09 9.72
N ARG A 286 -18.23 0.67 9.52
CA ARG A 286 -17.69 -0.54 10.13
C ARG A 286 -16.29 -0.28 10.69
N LEU A 287 -16.07 -0.77 11.92
CA LEU A 287 -14.74 -0.76 12.58
C LEU A 287 -14.31 -2.17 12.87
N LEU A 288 -13.11 -2.53 12.43
CA LEU A 288 -12.45 -3.76 12.85
C LEU A 288 -11.23 -3.40 13.69
N VAL A 289 -11.06 -4.08 14.82
CA VAL A 289 -9.87 -3.95 15.67
C VAL A 289 -9.26 -5.34 15.86
N ASN A 290 -8.00 -5.49 15.49
CA ASN A 290 -7.29 -6.78 15.44
C ASN A 290 -8.06 -7.85 14.65
N GLY A 291 -8.76 -7.44 13.57
CA GLY A 291 -9.55 -8.32 12.71
C GLY A 291 -10.94 -8.70 13.25
N GLN A 292 -11.32 -8.20 14.43
CA GLN A 292 -12.66 -8.41 15.00
C GLN A 292 -13.53 -7.17 14.78
N GLU A 293 -14.76 -7.37 14.34
CA GLU A 293 -15.74 -6.30 14.18
C GLU A 293 -16.19 -5.76 15.54
N ILE A 294 -16.19 -4.43 15.67
CA ILE A 294 -16.56 -3.72 16.89
C ILE A 294 -17.89 -3.01 16.67
N ASN A 295 -18.86 -3.33 17.52
CA ASN A 295 -20.18 -2.73 17.50
C ASN A 295 -20.43 -1.85 18.73
N ALA A 296 -21.33 -0.88 18.59
CA ALA A 296 -21.71 -0.02 19.70
C ALA A 296 -22.29 -0.84 20.87
N GLY A 297 -21.79 -0.61 22.08
CA GLY A 297 -22.24 -1.29 23.29
C GLY A 297 -21.78 -2.73 23.46
N ASP A 298 -20.85 -3.22 22.65
CA ASP A 298 -20.25 -4.55 22.80
C ASP A 298 -19.33 -4.65 24.04
N GLN A 299 -18.83 -5.86 24.33
CA GLN A 299 -17.96 -6.12 25.47
C GLN A 299 -16.58 -5.44 25.37
N SER A 300 -16.19 -4.96 24.18
CA SER A 300 -14.91 -4.27 23.99
C SER A 300 -14.89 -2.88 24.65
N HIS A 301 -16.07 -2.26 24.81
CA HIS A 301 -16.28 -0.90 25.28
C HIS A 301 -15.52 0.17 24.46
N ILE A 302 -15.16 -0.14 23.19
CA ILE A 302 -14.45 0.78 22.30
C ILE A 302 -15.43 1.83 21.74
N LEU A 303 -16.61 1.38 21.27
CA LEU A 303 -17.67 2.24 20.75
C LEU A 303 -18.81 2.36 21.78
N LYS A 304 -19.09 3.58 22.20
CA LYS A 304 -20.24 3.89 23.09
C LYS A 304 -21.51 4.15 22.30
N GLU A 305 -21.38 4.65 21.09
CA GLU A 305 -22.43 5.00 20.15
C GLU A 305 -22.04 4.51 18.76
N ASP A 306 -22.94 4.59 17.80
CA ASP A 306 -22.69 4.20 16.42
C ASP A 306 -21.44 4.90 15.84
N LEU A 307 -20.66 4.18 15.04
CA LEU A 307 -19.40 4.67 14.51
C LEU A 307 -19.56 5.98 13.71
N GLY A 308 -20.67 6.10 12.97
CA GLY A 308 -20.99 7.31 12.19
C GLY A 308 -21.20 8.56 13.04
N SER A 309 -21.60 8.40 14.31
CA SER A 309 -21.77 9.49 15.28
C SER A 309 -20.52 9.73 16.13
N THR A 310 -19.60 8.77 16.15
CA THR A 310 -18.38 8.79 16.98
C THR A 310 -17.37 9.81 16.46
N ARG A 311 -17.04 10.82 17.24
CA ARG A 311 -16.02 11.82 16.89
C ARG A 311 -14.61 11.46 17.40
N LYS A 312 -14.53 10.58 18.37
CA LYS A 312 -13.25 10.19 19.02
C LYS A 312 -13.23 8.70 19.31
N LEU A 313 -12.28 8.01 18.73
CA LEU A 313 -12.00 6.59 18.95
C LEU A 313 -10.81 6.45 19.91
N ILE A 314 -10.97 5.68 20.99
CA ILE A 314 -9.91 5.43 21.97
C ILE A 314 -9.52 3.96 21.92
N LEU A 315 -8.28 3.69 21.56
CA LEU A 315 -7.72 2.35 21.44
C LEU A 315 -6.62 2.11 22.47
N LYS A 316 -6.51 0.90 22.98
CA LYS A 316 -5.41 0.47 23.86
C LYS A 316 -4.16 0.19 23.03
N ALA A 317 -2.99 0.17 23.66
CA ALA A 317 -1.73 -0.11 22.97
C ALA A 317 -1.68 -1.45 22.21
N ASN A 318 -2.41 -2.45 22.66
CA ASN A 318 -2.54 -3.76 22.00
C ASN A 318 -3.65 -3.80 20.94
N GLN A 319 -4.33 -2.69 20.68
CA GLN A 319 -5.38 -2.47 19.69
C GLN A 319 -4.91 -1.52 18.57
N SER A 320 -3.60 -1.49 18.29
CA SER A 320 -2.98 -0.58 17.33
C SER A 320 -3.14 -1.00 15.86
N MET A 321 -3.77 -2.16 15.60
CA MET A 321 -4.20 -2.57 14.27
C MET A 321 -5.71 -2.37 14.17
N PHE A 322 -6.15 -1.47 13.31
CA PHE A 322 -7.56 -1.24 13.06
C PHE A 322 -7.85 -0.94 11.59
N SER A 323 -9.05 -1.25 11.16
CA SER A 323 -9.56 -0.94 9.82
C SER A 323 -10.92 -0.25 9.96
N ILE A 324 -11.13 0.80 9.19
CA ILE A 324 -12.39 1.54 9.15
C ILE A 324 -12.91 1.49 7.71
N GLU A 325 -14.12 1.02 7.54
CA GLU A 325 -14.84 1.05 6.27
C GLU A 325 -15.74 2.29 6.21
N TYR A 326 -15.69 2.97 5.07
CA TYR A 326 -16.45 4.19 4.81
C TYR A 326 -17.53 3.96 3.77
N ALA A 327 -18.70 4.50 4.00
CA ALA A 327 -19.77 4.62 3.03
C ALA A 327 -19.91 6.06 2.56
N ILE A 328 -20.29 6.21 1.28
CA ILE A 328 -20.63 7.49 0.68
C ILE A 328 -22.14 7.45 0.43
N SER A 329 -22.89 8.45 0.89
CA SER A 329 -24.35 8.51 0.69
C SER A 329 -24.76 8.78 -0.76
N ASN A 330 -23.79 8.95 -1.63
CA ASN A 330 -24.01 9.14 -3.05
C ASN A 330 -24.05 7.78 -3.75
N TYR A 331 -25.24 7.39 -4.23
CA TYR A 331 -25.46 6.14 -4.98
C TYR A 331 -24.98 6.21 -6.43
N ILE A 332 -24.29 7.30 -6.82
CA ILE A 332 -23.71 7.43 -8.15
C ILE A 332 -22.41 6.63 -8.18
N PRO A 333 -22.33 5.60 -9.02
CA PRO A 333 -21.18 4.70 -9.09
C PRO A 333 -19.87 5.41 -9.39
N ALA A 334 -19.88 6.48 -10.19
CA ALA A 334 -18.68 7.28 -10.53
C ALA A 334 -17.89 7.83 -9.31
N ASN A 335 -18.51 7.93 -8.16
CA ASN A 335 -17.87 8.45 -6.95
C ASN A 335 -17.40 7.36 -5.97
N LYS A 336 -17.67 6.07 -6.25
CA LYS A 336 -17.33 4.97 -5.35
C LYS A 336 -15.82 4.78 -5.15
N ASP A 337 -14.99 5.13 -6.12
CA ASP A 337 -13.61 4.64 -6.18
C ASP A 337 -12.56 5.67 -5.81
N GLN A 338 -12.94 6.83 -5.27
CA GLN A 338 -12.00 7.93 -5.12
C GLN A 338 -11.92 8.52 -3.72
N LEU A 339 -11.98 7.67 -2.69
CA LEU A 339 -11.65 8.13 -1.35
C LEU A 339 -10.14 8.36 -1.23
N GLU A 340 -9.79 9.54 -0.76
CA GLU A 340 -8.45 9.88 -0.30
C GLU A 340 -8.47 10.10 1.20
N TYR A 341 -7.42 9.68 1.86
CA TYR A 341 -7.27 9.84 3.29
C TYR A 341 -5.84 10.22 3.66
N PHE A 342 -5.70 10.87 4.80
CA PHE A 342 -4.43 10.98 5.50
C PHE A 342 -4.67 10.97 7.01
N LEU A 343 -3.67 10.54 7.76
CA LEU A 343 -3.68 10.49 9.21
C LEU A 343 -2.71 11.54 9.74
N ASP A 344 -3.26 12.67 10.20
CA ASP A 344 -2.46 13.71 10.85
C ASP A 344 -1.77 13.16 12.12
N GLY A 345 -0.50 13.47 12.30
CA GLY A 345 0.37 12.87 13.30
C GLY A 345 1.12 11.60 12.82
N PHE A 346 0.80 11.06 11.63
CA PHE A 346 1.51 9.93 11.04
C PHE A 346 2.05 10.22 9.63
N SER A 347 1.25 10.85 8.77
CA SER A 347 1.60 11.20 7.39
C SER A 347 0.96 12.53 7.03
N ASN A 348 1.66 13.34 6.23
CA ASN A 348 1.14 14.63 5.74
C ASN A 348 0.69 14.58 4.27
N THR A 349 0.62 13.40 3.67
CA THR A 349 0.26 13.21 2.26
C THR A 349 -1.06 12.48 2.12
N TRP A 350 -1.90 12.95 1.19
CA TRP A 350 -3.12 12.26 0.83
C TRP A 350 -2.80 10.95 0.09
N THR A 351 -3.43 9.87 0.52
CA THR A 351 -3.27 8.52 -0.06
C THR A 351 -4.62 8.08 -0.61
N SER A 352 -4.66 7.61 -1.87
CA SER A 352 -5.88 7.07 -2.48
C SER A 352 -6.15 5.65 -1.99
N THR A 353 -7.42 5.33 -1.78
CA THR A 353 -7.85 3.97 -1.41
C THR A 353 -7.85 2.98 -2.58
N ARG A 354 -7.60 3.42 -3.81
CA ARG A 354 -7.59 2.60 -5.05
C ARG A 354 -8.85 1.73 -5.19
N GLY A 355 -10.03 2.32 -5.00
CA GLY A 355 -11.30 1.61 -5.12
C GLY A 355 -11.70 0.75 -3.93
N GLN A 356 -10.91 0.70 -2.86
CA GLN A 356 -11.30 0.07 -1.61
C GLN A 356 -11.91 1.10 -0.66
N HIS A 357 -13.00 0.74 0.03
CA HIS A 357 -13.61 1.62 1.03
C HIS A 357 -13.01 1.46 2.43
N THR A 358 -12.00 0.62 2.56
CA THR A 358 -11.38 0.24 3.83
C THR A 358 -10.04 0.92 4.00
N ILE A 359 -9.89 1.68 5.10
CA ILE A 359 -8.66 2.31 5.53
C ILE A 359 -8.08 1.51 6.68
N THR A 360 -6.87 0.96 6.51
CA THR A 360 -6.22 0.12 7.51
C THR A 360 -4.93 0.76 8.00
N TYR A 361 -4.76 0.82 9.32
CA TYR A 361 -3.52 1.17 9.97
C TYR A 361 -3.06 0.05 10.88
N THR A 362 -1.76 -0.18 10.89
CA THR A 362 -1.15 -1.21 11.73
C THR A 362 0.00 -0.60 12.52
N ASN A 363 0.13 -1.02 13.78
CA ASN A 363 1.28 -0.72 14.63
C ASN A 363 1.57 0.77 14.85
N LEU A 364 0.51 1.59 15.00
CA LEU A 364 0.65 3.00 15.35
C LEU A 364 1.21 3.14 16.77
N ASN A 365 2.09 4.12 16.95
CA ASN A 365 2.61 4.46 18.27
C ASN A 365 1.51 5.08 19.17
N PRO A 366 1.64 4.99 20.51
CA PRO A 366 0.79 5.73 21.42
C PRO A 366 0.84 7.23 21.11
N GLY A 367 -0.34 7.85 20.97
CA GLY A 367 -0.46 9.25 20.58
C GLY A 367 -1.88 9.65 20.19
N GLU A 368 -2.05 10.89 19.81
CA GLU A 368 -3.27 11.44 19.25
C GLU A 368 -3.11 11.65 17.74
N TYR A 369 -4.08 11.18 16.97
CA TYR A 369 -4.12 11.26 15.51
C TYR A 369 -5.48 11.79 15.08
N THR A 370 -5.53 12.40 13.89
CA THR A 370 -6.80 12.78 13.26
C THR A 370 -6.84 12.21 11.84
N LEU A 371 -7.78 11.30 11.61
CA LEU A 371 -8.02 10.73 10.28
C LEU A 371 -8.92 11.67 9.50
N TYR A 372 -8.43 12.11 8.34
CA TYR A 372 -9.17 12.90 7.36
C TYR A 372 -9.50 12.01 6.17
N VAL A 373 -10.77 12.03 5.73
CA VAL A 373 -11.25 11.27 4.57
C VAL A 373 -12.07 12.19 3.68
N ARG A 374 -11.77 12.21 2.38
CA ARG A 374 -12.51 13.01 1.38
C ARG A 374 -12.60 12.25 0.05
N LEU A 375 -13.40 12.75 -0.88
CA LEU A 375 -13.32 12.32 -2.27
C LEU A 375 -12.16 13.03 -3.00
N LYS A 376 -11.43 12.31 -3.85
CA LYS A 376 -10.32 12.82 -4.67
C LYS A 376 -10.77 13.98 -5.57
N ASN A 377 -11.93 13.86 -6.20
CA ASN A 377 -12.51 14.88 -7.08
C ASN A 377 -13.63 15.65 -6.37
N ASN A 378 -13.29 16.33 -5.28
CA ASN A 378 -14.26 17.08 -4.47
C ASN A 378 -14.65 18.42 -5.13
N HIS A 379 -15.38 18.37 -6.24
CA HIS A 379 -15.89 19.57 -6.92
C HIS A 379 -16.90 20.37 -6.09
N ALA A 380 -17.56 19.72 -5.14
CA ALA A 380 -18.58 20.36 -4.26
C ALA A 380 -17.98 21.03 -3.03
N HIS A 381 -16.64 21.05 -2.86
CA HIS A 381 -15.93 21.59 -1.68
C HIS A 381 -16.46 21.07 -0.33
N ILE A 382 -16.96 19.83 -0.29
CA ILE A 382 -17.45 19.19 0.92
C ILE A 382 -16.27 18.99 1.88
N PRO A 383 -16.41 19.41 3.16
CA PRO A 383 -15.33 19.24 4.12
C PRO A 383 -15.00 17.76 4.35
N ALA A 384 -13.74 17.45 4.51
CA ALA A 384 -13.29 16.09 4.80
C ALA A 384 -13.91 15.60 6.11
N HIS A 385 -14.37 14.33 6.13
CA HIS A 385 -14.77 13.68 7.38
C HIS A 385 -13.55 13.58 8.31
N GLN A 386 -13.75 13.87 9.60
CA GLN A 386 -12.71 13.91 10.60
C GLN A 386 -13.04 12.94 11.74
N LEU A 387 -12.12 12.03 12.04
CA LEU A 387 -12.21 11.12 13.18
C LEU A 387 -10.95 11.21 14.02
N LYS A 388 -11.07 11.65 15.27
CA LYS A 388 -9.97 11.70 16.22
C LYS A 388 -9.68 10.29 16.76
N ILE A 389 -8.44 9.82 16.66
CA ILE A 389 -8.00 8.49 17.10
C ILE A 389 -6.93 8.68 18.17
N VAL A 390 -7.15 8.10 19.35
CA VAL A 390 -6.22 8.17 20.47
C VAL A 390 -5.77 6.76 20.82
N ILE A 391 -4.48 6.50 20.72
CA ILE A 391 -3.86 5.24 21.13
C ILE A 391 -3.20 5.45 22.48
N LEU A 392 -3.73 4.76 23.50
CA LEU A 392 -3.23 4.84 24.86
C LEU A 392 -1.88 4.14 24.98
N PRO A 393 -0.96 4.70 25.78
CA PRO A 393 0.30 4.02 26.07
C PRO A 393 0.05 2.72 26.85
N PRO A 394 0.91 1.69 26.67
CA PRO A 394 0.83 0.48 27.48
C PRO A 394 1.05 0.83 28.96
N PHE A 395 0.42 0.05 29.86
CA PHE A 395 0.41 0.32 31.31
C PHE A 395 1.81 0.57 31.89
N TYR A 396 2.82 -0.14 31.38
CA TYR A 396 4.21 -0.04 31.83
C TYR A 396 4.94 1.23 31.34
N LYS A 397 4.33 2.02 30.44
CA LYS A 397 4.83 3.35 29.98
C LYS A 397 3.98 4.50 30.49
N THR A 398 3.09 4.26 31.45
CA THR A 398 2.30 5.34 32.07
C THR A 398 3.11 6.05 33.15
N VAL A 399 2.74 7.30 33.48
CA VAL A 399 3.37 8.07 34.55
C VAL A 399 3.35 7.32 35.87
N TRP A 400 2.26 6.62 36.17
CA TRP A 400 2.11 5.81 37.37
C TRP A 400 3.08 4.61 37.39
N ALA A 401 3.33 3.98 36.26
CA ALA A 401 4.33 2.91 36.16
C ALA A 401 5.75 3.44 36.45
N TYR A 402 6.13 4.59 35.90
CA TYR A 402 7.43 5.19 36.19
C TYR A 402 7.58 5.57 37.65
N LEU A 403 6.55 6.12 38.28
CA LEU A 403 6.55 6.40 39.73
C LEU A 403 6.72 5.11 40.54
N SER A 404 6.04 4.03 40.17
CA SER A 404 6.20 2.73 40.83
C SER A 404 7.60 2.15 40.65
N TYR A 405 8.23 2.30 39.49
CA TYR A 405 9.61 1.86 39.25
C TYR A 405 10.59 2.63 40.13
N ILE A 406 10.45 3.95 40.26
CA ILE A 406 11.28 4.77 41.14
C ILE A 406 11.12 4.32 42.59
N LEU A 407 9.91 4.02 43.05
CA LEU A 407 9.63 3.54 44.40
C LEU A 407 10.24 2.17 44.65
N ILE A 408 10.12 1.23 43.72
CA ILE A 408 10.72 -0.11 43.80
C ILE A 408 12.26 -0.02 43.85
N ILE A 409 12.86 0.80 42.98
CA ILE A 409 14.32 0.99 42.95
C ILE A 409 14.77 1.62 44.28
N GLY A 410 14.04 2.63 44.78
CA GLY A 410 14.30 3.23 46.11
C GLY A 410 14.22 2.21 47.26
N ALA A 411 13.22 1.34 47.25
CA ALA A 411 13.08 0.27 48.25
C ALA A 411 14.23 -0.76 48.18
N ILE A 412 14.63 -1.15 46.99
CA ILE A 412 15.77 -2.05 46.77
C ILE A 412 17.07 -1.40 47.28
N LEU A 413 17.32 -0.16 46.94
CA LEU A 413 18.48 0.59 47.42
C LEU A 413 18.49 0.71 48.96
N TYR A 414 17.33 1.07 49.55
CA TYR A 414 17.20 1.13 51.00
C TYR A 414 17.52 -0.24 51.64
N PHE A 415 17.00 -1.33 51.11
CA PHE A 415 17.27 -2.67 51.59
C PHE A 415 18.74 -3.05 51.46
N LEU A 416 19.38 -2.73 50.36
CA LEU A 416 20.81 -2.97 50.13
C LEU A 416 21.67 -2.17 51.13
N ILE A 417 21.37 -0.88 51.28
CA ILE A 417 22.08 -0.01 52.26
C ILE A 417 21.88 -0.57 53.67
N ARG A 418 20.67 -0.93 54.05
CA ARG A 418 20.37 -1.50 55.35
C ARG A 418 21.11 -2.80 55.59
N THR A 419 21.13 -3.72 54.63
CA THR A 419 21.87 -5.00 54.78
C THR A 419 23.37 -4.76 54.81
N TYR A 420 23.90 -3.84 54.04
CA TYR A 420 25.31 -3.43 54.09
C TYR A 420 25.69 -2.87 55.46
N ASN A 421 24.92 -1.95 55.98
CA ASN A 421 25.15 -1.35 57.32
C ASN A 421 25.05 -2.41 58.43
N ASN A 422 24.10 -3.35 58.34
CA ASN A 422 23.98 -4.42 59.30
C ASN A 422 25.19 -5.40 59.22
N ARG A 423 25.73 -5.64 58.03
CA ARG A 423 26.98 -6.45 57.91
C ARG A 423 28.19 -5.74 58.54
N ILE A 424 28.31 -4.43 58.33
CA ILE A 424 29.40 -3.64 58.95
C ILE A 424 29.28 -3.72 60.49
N LYS A 425 28.09 -3.44 61.04
CA LYS A 425 27.86 -3.54 62.50
C LYS A 425 28.17 -4.93 63.06
N LEU A 426 27.78 -5.99 62.34
CA LEU A 426 28.10 -7.34 62.73
C LEU A 426 29.60 -7.62 62.71
N GLN A 427 30.32 -7.15 61.70
CA GLN A 427 31.78 -7.29 61.61
C GLN A 427 32.49 -6.52 62.75
N GLU A 428 32.03 -5.30 63.05
CA GLU A 428 32.55 -4.54 64.18
C GLU A 428 32.31 -5.22 65.52
N SER A 429 31.11 -5.75 65.74
CA SER A 429 30.81 -6.51 66.96
C SER A 429 31.66 -7.79 67.09
N LEU A 430 31.85 -8.53 66.00
CA LEU A 430 32.73 -9.70 66.00
C LEU A 430 34.20 -9.35 66.31
N LYS A 431 34.70 -8.25 65.70
CA LYS A 431 36.06 -7.75 66.03
C LYS A 431 36.20 -7.35 67.47
N TYR A 432 35.18 -6.70 68.03
CA TYR A 432 35.14 -6.30 69.42
C TYR A 432 35.17 -7.58 70.38
N GLU A 433 34.34 -8.58 70.12
CA GLU A 433 34.32 -9.81 70.82
C GLU A 433 35.65 -10.58 70.71
N GLN A 434 36.26 -10.67 69.54
CA GLN A 434 37.59 -11.25 69.33
C GLN A 434 38.65 -10.56 70.19
N LYS A 435 38.70 -9.21 70.09
CA LYS A 435 39.67 -8.46 70.91
C LYS A 435 39.47 -8.64 72.40
N ARG A 436 38.22 -8.66 72.88
CA ARG A 436 37.89 -8.92 74.24
C ARG A 436 38.35 -10.32 74.70
N THR A 437 38.18 -11.34 73.84
CA THR A 437 38.65 -12.68 74.12
C THR A 437 40.18 -12.76 74.21
N GLU A 438 40.89 -12.05 73.25
CA GLU A 438 42.34 -11.94 73.25
C GLU A 438 42.85 -11.23 74.48
N ASP A 439 42.19 -10.12 74.89
CA ASP A 439 42.58 -9.39 76.15
C ASP A 439 42.41 -10.27 77.39
N ILE A 440 41.30 -11.02 77.46
CA ILE A 440 41.10 -11.97 78.59
C ILE A 440 42.15 -13.08 78.59
N GLU A 441 42.50 -13.60 77.39
CA GLU A 441 43.50 -14.70 77.32
C GLU A 441 44.90 -14.16 77.68
N GLN A 442 45.26 -12.95 77.23
CA GLN A 442 46.53 -12.30 77.68
C GLN A 442 46.57 -12.05 79.17
N LEU A 443 45.45 -11.62 79.79
CA LEU A 443 45.36 -11.41 81.20
C LEU A 443 45.51 -12.74 81.89
N ASN A 444 44.91 -13.83 81.48
CA ASN A 444 45.05 -15.15 82.03
C ASN A 444 46.49 -15.68 81.91
N GLN A 445 47.14 -15.49 80.77
CA GLN A 445 48.54 -15.87 80.61
C GLN A 445 49.47 -15.05 81.49
N ALA A 446 49.23 -13.77 81.67
CA ALA A 446 50.02 -12.93 82.57
C ALA A 446 49.86 -13.34 83.98
N LYS A 447 48.62 -13.72 84.46
CA LYS A 447 48.37 -14.28 85.77
C LYS A 447 49.11 -15.58 85.96
N LEU A 448 49.08 -16.45 84.96
CA LEU A 448 49.79 -17.78 85.07
C LEU A 448 51.30 -17.57 85.20
N ARG A 449 51.90 -16.74 84.42
CA ARG A 449 53.34 -16.42 84.54
C ARG A 449 53.71 -15.80 85.87
N PHE A 450 52.89 -14.89 86.39
CA PHE A 450 53.08 -14.26 87.69
C PHE A 450 53.13 -15.30 88.81
N PHE A 451 52.15 -16.19 88.84
CA PHE A 451 52.10 -17.21 89.91
C PHE A 451 53.21 -18.27 89.78
N THR A 452 53.58 -18.64 88.53
CA THR A 452 54.70 -19.58 88.34
C THR A 452 56.00 -18.98 88.81
N ASN A 453 56.25 -17.74 88.47
CA ASN A 453 57.47 -17.02 88.88
C ASN A 453 57.54 -16.86 90.40
N ILE A 454 56.44 -16.42 91.02
CA ILE A 454 56.38 -16.25 92.49
C ILE A 454 56.62 -17.57 93.17
N SER A 455 56.03 -18.66 92.68
CA SER A 455 56.25 -19.99 93.29
C SER A 455 57.71 -20.45 93.22
N HIS A 456 58.39 -20.18 92.12
CA HIS A 456 59.81 -20.45 91.96
C HIS A 456 60.66 -19.60 92.94
N GLU A 457 60.34 -18.29 93.00
CA GLU A 457 61.03 -17.31 93.87
C GLU A 457 60.88 -17.67 95.36
N PHE A 458 59.71 -18.19 95.74
CA PHE A 458 59.52 -18.65 97.11
C PHE A 458 60.11 -20.02 97.43
N ARG A 459 60.09 -20.98 96.44
CA ARG A 459 60.60 -22.33 96.64
C ARG A 459 62.10 -22.33 97.00
N THR A 460 62.91 -21.50 96.34
CA THR A 460 64.34 -21.42 96.46
C THR A 460 64.77 -21.02 97.88
N PRO A 461 64.35 -19.86 98.45
CA PRO A 461 64.73 -19.51 99.84
C PRO A 461 64.18 -20.49 100.90
N LEU A 462 62.96 -20.99 100.63
CA LEU A 462 62.30 -21.93 101.50
C LEU A 462 63.05 -23.27 101.60
N THR A 463 63.56 -23.79 100.46
CA THR A 463 64.39 -24.96 100.37
C THR A 463 65.70 -24.82 101.16
N LEU A 464 66.27 -23.59 101.07
CA LEU A 464 67.49 -23.26 101.82
C LEU A 464 67.21 -23.19 103.32
N ILE A 465 66.07 -22.58 103.76
CA ILE A 465 65.70 -22.53 105.17
C ILE A 465 65.48 -23.96 105.69
N ILE A 466 64.70 -24.76 104.95
CA ILE A 466 64.46 -26.17 105.33
C ILE A 466 65.76 -26.92 105.46
N GLY A 467 66.66 -26.80 104.48
CA GLY A 467 67.97 -27.49 104.50
C GLY A 467 68.84 -27.06 105.66
N GLN A 468 68.88 -25.74 105.98
CA GLN A 468 69.61 -25.27 107.18
C GLN A 468 69.00 -25.78 108.49
N MET A 469 67.66 -25.75 108.56
CA MET A 469 66.98 -26.31 109.77
C MET A 469 67.22 -27.82 109.96
N GLU A 470 67.25 -28.59 108.86
CA GLU A 470 67.59 -30.02 108.88
C GLU A 470 68.98 -30.27 109.39
N MET A 471 69.96 -29.48 108.90
CA MET A 471 71.32 -29.59 109.44
C MET A 471 71.39 -29.20 110.89
N LEU A 472 70.71 -28.14 111.34
CA LEU A 472 70.72 -27.79 112.77
C LEU A 472 70.07 -28.83 113.65
N LEU A 473 68.99 -29.51 113.17
CA LEU A 473 68.35 -30.59 113.95
C LEU A 473 69.22 -31.85 114.10
N GLN A 474 70.24 -32.04 113.28
CA GLN A 474 71.22 -33.10 113.38
C GLN A 474 72.31 -32.87 114.47
N VAL A 475 72.45 -31.63 114.95
CA VAL A 475 73.44 -31.31 116.03
C VAL A 475 72.95 -31.76 117.44
N ARG A 476 73.57 -32.76 118.00
CA ARG A 476 73.21 -33.40 119.27
C ARG A 476 73.45 -32.54 120.54
N SER A 477 73.87 -31.31 120.47
CA SER A 477 74.29 -30.54 121.68
C SER A 477 73.39 -29.32 121.96
N PHE A 478 72.16 -29.22 121.48
CA PHE A 478 71.27 -28.11 121.77
C PHE A 478 70.42 -28.31 123.06
N ALA A 479 70.24 -27.26 123.83
CA ALA A 479 69.33 -27.30 124.95
C ALA A 479 67.89 -27.59 124.46
N PRO A 480 67.09 -28.37 125.23
CA PRO A 480 65.77 -28.87 124.83
C PRO A 480 64.80 -27.71 124.33
N THR A 481 64.96 -26.52 124.93
CA THR A 481 64.16 -25.32 124.51
C THR A 481 64.53 -24.76 123.13
N ILE A 482 65.80 -24.84 122.72
CA ILE A 482 66.31 -24.37 121.41
C ILE A 482 65.89 -25.37 120.35
N TYR A 483 66.10 -26.68 120.60
CA TYR A 483 65.67 -27.72 119.68
C TYR A 483 64.22 -27.67 119.33
N THR A 484 63.29 -27.44 120.33
CA THR A 484 61.89 -27.32 120.10
C THR A 484 61.55 -26.08 119.22
N LYS A 485 62.25 -24.96 119.35
CA LYS A 485 62.07 -23.76 118.49
C LYS A 485 62.55 -24.06 117.06
N ILE A 486 63.72 -24.64 116.86
CA ILE A 486 64.23 -25.07 115.56
C ILE A 486 63.26 -25.99 114.84
N LEU A 487 62.75 -27.03 115.57
CA LEU A 487 61.77 -27.96 115.06
C LEU A 487 60.44 -27.21 114.63
N GLY A 488 60.03 -26.23 115.47
CA GLY A 488 58.89 -25.38 115.08
C GLY A 488 59.06 -24.61 113.77
N VAL A 489 60.24 -23.99 113.61
CA VAL A 489 60.56 -23.24 112.34
C VAL A 489 60.61 -24.24 111.16
N TYR A 490 61.24 -25.41 111.32
CA TYR A 490 61.32 -26.47 110.31
C TYR A 490 59.91 -26.92 109.88
N LYS A 491 59.05 -27.27 110.85
CA LYS A 491 57.64 -27.67 110.59
C LYS A 491 56.89 -26.58 109.88
N SER A 492 56.97 -25.33 110.30
CA SER A 492 56.34 -24.19 109.69
C SER A 492 56.83 -23.93 108.23
N SER A 493 58.14 -24.12 107.98
CA SER A 493 58.72 -24.05 106.63
C SER A 493 58.26 -25.16 105.72
N LEU A 494 58.12 -26.41 106.28
CA LEU A 494 57.51 -27.51 105.48
C LEU A 494 56.05 -27.22 105.15
N GLN A 495 55.27 -26.76 106.12
CA GLN A 495 53.86 -26.35 105.86
C GLN A 495 53.78 -25.24 104.79
N LEU A 496 54.65 -24.22 104.84
CA LEU A 496 54.65 -23.17 103.88
C LEU A 496 55.01 -23.69 102.45
N ARG A 497 55.97 -24.66 102.39
CA ARG A 497 56.30 -25.35 101.11
C ARG A 497 55.12 -26.15 100.55
N GLU A 498 54.37 -26.78 101.42
CA GLU A 498 53.19 -27.57 101.03
C GLU A 498 52.09 -26.64 100.55
N LEU A 499 51.79 -25.52 101.23
CA LEU A 499 50.84 -24.52 100.78
C LEU A 499 51.21 -23.87 99.44
N ILE A 500 52.51 -23.59 99.19
CA ILE A 500 52.98 -23.07 97.91
C ILE A 500 52.78 -24.12 96.80
N THR A 501 53.01 -25.40 97.14
CA THR A 501 52.80 -26.49 96.16
C THR A 501 51.33 -26.70 95.87
N GLU A 502 50.48 -26.71 96.92
CA GLU A 502 49.04 -26.83 96.78
C GLU A 502 48.48 -25.65 95.95
N LEU A 503 48.98 -24.46 96.15
CA LEU A 503 48.55 -23.27 95.39
C LEU A 503 48.88 -23.38 93.86
N LEU A 504 49.99 -24.08 93.53
CA LEU A 504 50.37 -24.35 92.11
C LEU A 504 49.54 -25.50 91.54
N ASP A 505 49.27 -26.52 92.31
CA ASP A 505 48.52 -27.70 91.86
C ASP A 505 47.01 -27.36 91.71
N PHE A 506 46.44 -26.57 92.57
CA PHE A 506 45.08 -26.07 92.44
C PHE A 506 44.89 -25.29 91.10
N ARG A 507 45.92 -24.58 90.71
CA ARG A 507 45.85 -23.82 89.42
C ARG A 507 46.13 -24.65 88.17
N LYS A 508 46.64 -25.85 88.24
CA LYS A 508 46.74 -26.77 87.11
C LYS A 508 45.39 -27.42 86.75
N GLN A 509 44.43 -27.32 87.67
CA GLN A 509 43.07 -27.89 87.51
C GLN A 509 42.04 -26.83 87.03
N GLU A 510 42.32 -25.55 87.16
CA GLU A 510 41.55 -24.49 86.51
C GLU A 510 42.09 -24.17 85.08
#